data_b96716ca040e7c9b26e7c591a1da897a
#
_entry.id   b96716ca040e7c9b26e7c591a1da897a
#
_cell.length_a   1.000
_cell.length_b   1.000
_cell.length_c   1.000
_cell.angle_alpha   90.00
_cell.angle_beta   90.00
_cell.angle_gamma   90.00
#
_symmetry.space_group_name_H-M   'P 1'
#
loop_
_entity.id
_entity.type
_entity.pdbx_description
1 polymer ?
#
loop_
_entity_poly.entity_id
_entity_poly.type
_entity_poly.pdbx_seq_one_letter_code
_entity_poly.pdbx_strand_id
1 'polypeptide(L)'
;ALVIGSDIVTNAEQAAHVNGMLAHADETDDSHAPSLSHPGCAVVPAAMAMGEREKASGTQLLRAVALGYDLCARINLSLHPYDFRQAGHSTHSFGPSFGAAAAASLLAGLDYKGMRHALSYTAQQCS
;
A
#
# COMPACT_ATOMS: atom_id res chain seq x y z
N ALA A 1 -6.85 14.38 4.72
CA ALA A 1 -5.99 13.59 5.58
C ALA A 1 -4.76 14.38 6.03
N LEU A 2 -4.21 14.04 7.17
CA LEU A 2 -3.08 14.74 7.77
C LEU A 2 -1.75 14.29 7.15
N VAL A 3 -0.84 15.24 6.90
CA VAL A 3 0.57 14.96 6.66
C VAL A 3 1.28 14.81 8.00
N ILE A 4 1.75 13.60 8.30
CA ILE A 4 2.32 13.24 9.61
C ILE A 4 3.55 14.10 9.92
N GLY A 5 3.66 14.57 11.15
CA GLY A 5 4.75 15.46 11.57
C GLY A 5 4.58 16.93 11.18
N SER A 6 3.40 17.31 10.67
CA SER A 6 3.07 18.70 10.30
C SER A 6 1.61 19.03 10.64
N ASP A 7 1.24 20.31 10.48
CA ASP A 7 -0.15 20.79 10.59
C ASP A 7 -0.88 20.81 9.23
N ILE A 8 -0.28 20.21 8.19
CA ILE A 8 -0.83 20.24 6.83
C ILE A 8 -1.92 19.19 6.69
N VAL A 9 -3.11 19.63 6.34
CA VAL A 9 -4.25 18.78 5.97
C VAL A 9 -4.52 18.93 4.48
N THR A 10 -4.59 17.81 3.75
CA THR A 10 -4.82 17.79 2.31
C THR A 10 -5.76 16.63 1.93
N ASN A 11 -5.97 16.40 0.63
CA ASN A 11 -6.74 15.24 0.17
C ASN A 11 -6.03 13.92 0.51
N ALA A 12 -6.76 12.81 0.46
CA ALA A 12 -6.22 11.51 0.87
C ALA A 12 -5.04 11.05 -0.01
N GLU A 13 -5.09 11.32 -1.31
CA GLU A 13 -4.03 10.94 -2.26
C GLU A 13 -2.71 11.63 -1.95
N GLN A 14 -2.75 12.95 -1.78
CA GLN A 14 -1.55 13.73 -1.47
C GLN A 14 -0.99 13.39 -0.10
N ALA A 15 -1.86 13.21 0.91
CA ALA A 15 -1.41 12.81 2.25
C ALA A 15 -0.75 11.43 2.21
N ALA A 16 -1.35 10.45 1.53
CA ALA A 16 -0.76 9.12 1.38
C ALA A 16 0.61 9.17 0.68
N HIS A 17 0.71 9.94 -0.40
CA HIS A 17 1.95 10.10 -1.15
C HIS A 17 3.08 10.70 -0.29
N VAL A 18 2.81 11.85 0.34
CA VAL A 18 3.81 12.52 1.18
C VAL A 18 4.21 11.67 2.38
N ASN A 19 3.23 11.07 3.06
CA ASN A 19 3.50 10.19 4.20
C ASN A 19 4.29 8.93 3.79
N GLY A 20 4.05 8.41 2.58
CA GLY A 20 4.83 7.31 2.02
C GLY A 20 6.27 7.69 1.77
N MET A 21 6.51 8.86 1.18
CA MET A 21 7.86 9.40 0.98
C MET A 21 8.59 9.60 2.32
N LEU A 22 7.91 10.16 3.32
CA LEU A 22 8.47 10.36 4.65
C LEU A 22 8.81 9.02 5.33
N ALA A 23 7.95 8.01 5.19
CA ALA A 23 8.16 6.69 5.79
C ALA A 23 9.37 5.97 5.20
N HIS A 24 9.71 6.23 3.94
CA HIS A 24 10.83 5.58 3.24
C HIS A 24 12.10 6.45 3.15
N ALA A 25 12.04 7.71 3.57
CA ALA A 25 13.11 8.70 3.33
C ALA A 25 14.48 8.27 3.89
N ASP A 26 14.51 7.63 5.04
CA ASP A 26 15.75 7.20 5.72
C ASP A 26 16.06 5.72 5.50
N GLU A 27 15.27 5.00 4.69
CA GLU A 27 15.36 3.54 4.48
C GLU A 27 15.41 2.74 5.79
N THR A 28 14.68 3.22 6.82
CA THR A 28 14.54 2.57 8.13
C THR A 28 13.20 1.86 8.30
N ASP A 29 12.39 1.85 7.24
CA ASP A 29 11.11 1.18 7.19
C ASP A 29 11.25 -0.36 7.20
N ASP A 30 10.13 -1.02 7.38
CA ASP A 30 10.07 -2.47 7.49
C ASP A 30 10.53 -3.18 6.21
N SER A 31 10.96 -4.42 6.37
CA SER A 31 11.40 -5.25 5.26
C SER A 31 10.82 -6.65 5.35
N HIS A 32 10.24 -7.13 4.25
CA HIS A 32 9.81 -8.52 4.10
C HIS A 32 10.76 -9.24 3.14
N ALA A 33 11.81 -9.84 3.69
CA ALA A 33 12.88 -10.45 2.93
C ALA A 33 12.42 -11.49 1.90
N PRO A 34 11.46 -12.40 2.19
CA PRO A 34 11.04 -13.39 1.20
C PRO A 34 10.42 -12.80 -0.07
N SER A 35 9.73 -11.66 0.03
CA SER A 35 9.11 -10.97 -1.11
C SER A 35 9.97 -9.85 -1.68
N LEU A 36 11.13 -9.59 -1.10
CA LEU A 36 12.04 -8.48 -1.46
C LEU A 36 11.30 -7.14 -1.54
N SER A 37 10.54 -6.79 -0.49
CA SER A 37 9.75 -5.56 -0.47
C SER A 37 9.74 -4.85 0.88
N HIS A 38 9.37 -3.57 0.84
CA HIS A 38 9.09 -2.71 1.99
C HIS A 38 7.59 -2.36 2.00
N PRO A 39 6.72 -3.22 2.56
CA PRO A 39 5.27 -3.01 2.45
C PRO A 39 4.76 -1.80 3.22
N GLY A 40 5.40 -1.47 4.35
CA GLY A 40 4.91 -0.45 5.28
C GLY A 40 4.83 0.94 4.69
N CYS A 41 5.84 1.37 3.94
CA CYS A 41 5.89 2.72 3.36
C CYS A 41 4.78 2.99 2.32
N ALA A 42 4.20 1.96 1.73
CA ALA A 42 3.08 2.10 0.80
C ALA A 42 1.72 1.81 1.47
N VAL A 43 1.62 0.69 2.19
CA VAL A 43 0.35 0.20 2.74
C VAL A 43 -0.16 1.09 3.88
N VAL A 44 0.72 1.45 4.83
CA VAL A 44 0.31 2.18 6.02
C VAL A 44 -0.17 3.60 5.69
N PRO A 45 0.56 4.42 4.92
CA PRO A 45 0.10 5.75 4.53
C PRO A 45 -1.20 5.74 3.73
N ALA A 46 -1.36 4.79 2.81
CA ALA A 46 -2.59 4.65 2.05
C ALA A 46 -3.79 4.29 2.95
N ALA A 47 -3.59 3.35 3.88
CA ALA A 47 -4.62 2.96 4.83
C ALA A 47 -4.97 4.11 5.79
N MET A 48 -3.97 4.84 6.31
CA MET A 48 -4.21 5.98 7.20
C MET A 48 -4.99 7.09 6.52
N ALA A 49 -4.55 7.51 5.34
CA ALA A 49 -5.19 8.59 4.59
C ALA A 49 -6.64 8.24 4.21
N MET A 50 -6.88 7.00 3.78
CA MET A 50 -8.23 6.53 3.47
C MET A 50 -9.06 6.35 4.74
N GLY A 51 -8.46 5.82 5.82
CA GLY A 51 -9.12 5.65 7.10
C GLY A 51 -9.60 6.98 7.70
N GLU A 52 -8.81 8.04 7.61
CA GLU A 52 -9.23 9.39 7.99
C GLU A 52 -10.38 9.90 7.13
N ARG A 53 -10.28 9.73 5.80
CA ARG A 53 -11.32 10.15 4.87
C ARG A 53 -12.67 9.47 5.17
N GLU A 54 -12.64 8.17 5.41
CA GLU A 54 -13.84 7.36 5.65
C GLU A 54 -14.24 7.29 7.13
N LYS A 55 -13.51 7.97 8.03
CA LYS A 55 -13.72 7.96 9.48
C LYS A 55 -13.73 6.53 10.05
N ALA A 56 -12.82 5.71 9.57
CA ALA A 56 -12.71 4.32 9.96
C ALA A 56 -12.26 4.18 11.42
N SER A 57 -12.73 3.13 12.08
CA SER A 57 -12.25 2.77 13.41
C SER A 57 -10.83 2.19 13.37
N GLY A 58 -10.11 2.23 14.49
CA GLY A 58 -8.78 1.62 14.60
C GLY A 58 -8.76 0.13 14.24
N THR A 59 -9.83 -0.60 14.56
CA THR A 59 -9.96 -2.01 14.16
C THR A 59 -10.06 -2.18 12.65
N GLN A 60 -10.81 -1.31 11.98
CA GLN A 60 -10.92 -1.33 10.51
C GLN A 60 -9.58 -0.98 9.86
N LEU A 61 -8.87 0.01 10.40
CA LEU A 61 -7.53 0.39 9.95
C LEU A 61 -6.55 -0.79 10.07
N LEU A 62 -6.47 -1.43 11.23
CA LEU A 62 -5.58 -2.58 11.43
C LEU A 62 -5.88 -3.75 10.50
N ARG A 63 -7.17 -4.04 10.25
CA ARG A 63 -7.57 -5.07 9.27
C ARG A 63 -7.15 -4.72 7.85
N ALA A 64 -7.29 -3.46 7.47
CA ALA A 64 -6.89 -2.98 6.15
C ALA A 64 -5.36 -3.07 5.95
N VAL A 65 -4.59 -2.67 6.95
CA VAL A 65 -3.12 -2.81 6.95
C VAL A 65 -2.73 -4.28 6.83
N ALA A 66 -3.30 -5.16 7.65
CA ALA A 66 -3.01 -6.60 7.58
C ALA A 66 -3.31 -7.20 6.20
N LEU A 67 -4.46 -6.85 5.59
CA LEU A 67 -4.81 -7.25 4.23
C LEU A 67 -3.79 -6.75 3.21
N GLY A 68 -3.38 -5.48 3.33
CA GLY A 68 -2.41 -4.86 2.44
C GLY A 68 -1.05 -5.56 2.49
N TYR A 69 -0.56 -5.88 3.68
CA TYR A 69 0.70 -6.62 3.86
C TYR A 69 0.63 -8.04 3.28
N ASP A 70 -0.46 -8.76 3.56
CA ASP A 70 -0.66 -10.12 3.03
C ASP A 70 -0.67 -10.12 1.51
N LEU A 71 -1.44 -9.21 0.90
CA LEU A 71 -1.53 -9.14 -0.55
C LEU A 71 -0.22 -8.68 -1.20
N CYS A 72 0.47 -7.69 -0.63
CA CYS A 72 1.80 -7.26 -1.07
C CYS A 72 2.77 -8.45 -1.15
N ALA A 73 2.87 -9.19 -0.05
CA ALA A 73 3.77 -10.34 0.02
C ALA A 73 3.40 -11.43 -0.99
N ARG A 74 2.11 -11.81 -1.07
CA ARG A 74 1.63 -12.86 -1.98
C ARG A 74 1.84 -12.51 -3.45
N ILE A 75 1.58 -11.28 -3.85
CA ILE A 75 1.79 -10.82 -5.23
C ILE A 75 3.26 -10.96 -5.61
N ASN A 76 4.17 -10.44 -4.81
CA ASN A 76 5.60 -10.55 -5.11
C ASN A 76 6.09 -12.00 -5.11
N LEU A 77 5.66 -12.81 -4.13
CA LEU A 77 6.03 -14.22 -4.07
C LEU A 77 5.54 -15.00 -5.30
N SER A 78 4.34 -14.69 -5.81
CA SER A 78 3.79 -15.34 -7.01
C SER A 78 4.57 -15.02 -8.29
N LEU A 79 5.32 -13.92 -8.29
CA LEU A 79 6.15 -13.48 -9.42
C LEU A 79 7.59 -14.00 -9.34
N HIS A 80 7.92 -14.86 -8.38
CA HIS A 80 9.30 -15.31 -8.15
C HIS A 80 10.25 -14.10 -8.00
N PRO A 81 10.27 -13.43 -6.82
CA PRO A 81 10.81 -12.07 -6.66
C PRO A 81 12.28 -11.91 -7.08
N TYR A 82 13.09 -12.95 -6.96
CA TYR A 82 14.47 -12.92 -7.43
C TYR A 82 14.57 -12.88 -8.96
N ASP A 83 13.81 -13.73 -9.64
CA ASP A 83 13.80 -13.78 -11.10
C ASP A 83 13.18 -12.52 -11.68
N PHE A 84 12.09 -12.03 -11.05
CA PHE A 84 11.42 -10.80 -11.40
C PHE A 84 12.36 -9.59 -11.32
N ARG A 85 13.15 -9.50 -10.26
CA ARG A 85 14.17 -8.47 -10.07
C ARG A 85 15.31 -8.60 -11.10
N GLN A 86 15.77 -9.81 -11.37
CA GLN A 86 16.82 -10.04 -12.38
C GLN A 86 16.35 -9.67 -13.80
N ALA A 87 15.05 -9.80 -14.08
CA ALA A 87 14.45 -9.34 -15.34
C ALA A 87 14.31 -7.81 -15.43
N GLY A 88 14.74 -7.05 -14.40
CA GLY A 88 14.74 -5.60 -14.39
C GLY A 88 13.51 -4.95 -13.80
N HIS A 89 12.61 -5.73 -13.18
CA HIS A 89 11.41 -5.20 -12.53
C HIS A 89 11.63 -4.90 -11.05
N SER A 90 10.83 -3.97 -10.50
CA SER A 90 10.90 -3.57 -9.10
C SER A 90 9.90 -4.33 -8.23
N THR A 91 10.42 -5.15 -7.31
CA THR A 91 9.62 -5.76 -6.25
C THR A 91 9.14 -4.73 -5.22
N HIS A 92 9.82 -3.60 -5.09
CA HIS A 92 9.45 -2.51 -4.18
C HIS A 92 8.26 -1.69 -4.68
N SER A 93 8.00 -1.66 -5.99
CA SER A 93 6.83 -0.95 -6.53
C SER A 93 5.64 -1.87 -6.75
N PHE A 94 5.86 -3.11 -7.18
CA PHE A 94 4.79 -3.98 -7.66
C PHE A 94 3.88 -4.46 -6.51
N GLY A 95 4.37 -5.30 -5.62
CA GLY A 95 3.58 -5.81 -4.48
C GLY A 95 3.01 -4.72 -3.58
N PRO A 96 3.81 -3.72 -3.16
CA PRO A 96 3.33 -2.62 -2.34
C PRO A 96 2.18 -1.81 -2.95
N SER A 97 2.16 -1.60 -4.27
CA SER A 97 1.04 -0.94 -4.95
C SER A 97 -0.26 -1.73 -4.82
N PHE A 98 -0.20 -3.06 -4.99
CA PHE A 98 -1.37 -3.93 -4.77
C PHE A 98 -1.81 -3.93 -3.31
N GLY A 99 -0.86 -3.96 -2.37
CA GLY A 99 -1.16 -3.89 -0.94
C GLY A 99 -1.85 -2.59 -0.55
N ALA A 100 -1.33 -1.45 -1.01
CA ALA A 100 -1.92 -0.14 -0.78
C ALA A 100 -3.33 -0.04 -1.39
N ALA A 101 -3.50 -0.50 -2.63
CA ALA A 101 -4.81 -0.51 -3.31
C ALA A 101 -5.83 -1.37 -2.57
N ALA A 102 -5.45 -2.55 -2.07
CA ALA A 102 -6.33 -3.42 -1.30
C ALA A 102 -6.74 -2.80 0.03
N ALA A 103 -5.79 -2.24 0.77
CA ALA A 103 -6.06 -1.58 2.05
C ALA A 103 -7.00 -0.38 1.88
N ALA A 104 -6.73 0.47 0.90
CA ALA A 104 -7.58 1.62 0.59
C ALA A 104 -8.98 1.20 0.13
N SER A 105 -9.07 0.19 -0.73
CA SER A 105 -10.35 -0.33 -1.23
C SER A 105 -11.22 -0.93 -0.13
N LEU A 106 -10.62 -1.66 0.82
CA LEU A 106 -11.35 -2.19 1.99
C LEU A 106 -11.93 -1.07 2.84
N LEU A 107 -11.14 -0.03 3.11
CA LEU A 107 -11.59 1.13 3.91
C LEU A 107 -12.64 1.96 3.17
N ALA A 108 -12.57 2.05 1.85
CA ALA A 108 -13.59 2.67 1.02
C ALA A 108 -14.90 1.86 0.93
N GLY A 109 -14.96 0.68 1.54
CA GLY A 109 -16.15 -0.15 1.55
C GLY A 109 -16.47 -0.81 0.21
N LEU A 110 -15.48 -1.01 -0.66
CA LEU A 110 -15.72 -1.67 -1.93
C LEU A 110 -16.11 -3.14 -1.72
N ASP A 111 -17.10 -3.58 -2.47
CA ASP A 111 -17.49 -4.98 -2.55
C ASP A 111 -16.45 -5.82 -3.34
N TYR A 112 -16.71 -7.12 -3.46
CA TYR A 112 -15.84 -8.04 -4.21
C TYR A 112 -15.57 -7.58 -5.65
N LYS A 113 -16.60 -7.09 -6.34
CA LYS A 113 -16.49 -6.64 -7.73
C LYS A 113 -15.66 -5.35 -7.83
N GLY A 114 -15.92 -4.39 -6.95
CA GLY A 114 -15.15 -3.15 -6.83
C GLY A 114 -13.68 -3.41 -6.52
N MET A 115 -13.39 -4.30 -5.56
CA MET A 115 -12.03 -4.70 -5.21
C MET A 115 -11.30 -5.32 -6.41
N ARG A 116 -11.94 -6.23 -7.14
CA ARG A 116 -11.34 -6.81 -8.36
C ARG A 116 -11.00 -5.76 -9.40
N HIS A 117 -11.88 -4.79 -9.63
CA HIS A 117 -11.62 -3.70 -10.57
C HIS A 117 -10.46 -2.83 -10.09
N ALA A 118 -10.42 -2.45 -8.82
CA ALA A 118 -9.30 -1.68 -8.25
C ALA A 118 -7.96 -2.39 -8.46
N LEU A 119 -7.87 -3.67 -8.14
CA LEU A 119 -6.66 -4.47 -8.36
C LEU A 119 -6.31 -4.62 -9.84
N SER A 120 -7.31 -4.71 -10.74
CA SER A 120 -7.07 -4.74 -12.18
C SER A 120 -6.48 -3.43 -12.69
N TYR A 121 -6.98 -2.29 -12.22
CA TYR A 121 -6.38 -0.99 -12.54
C TYR A 121 -4.97 -0.85 -11.96
N THR A 122 -4.74 -1.33 -10.74
CA THR A 122 -3.40 -1.37 -10.15
C THR A 122 -2.43 -2.14 -11.05
N ALA A 123 -2.83 -3.32 -11.53
CA ALA A 123 -2.00 -4.12 -12.44
C ALA A 123 -1.63 -3.38 -13.74
N GLN A 124 -2.49 -2.50 -14.23
CA GLN A 124 -2.21 -1.71 -15.44
C GLN A 124 -1.23 -0.55 -15.18
N GLN A 125 -1.09 -0.13 -13.93
CA GLN A 125 -0.24 1.01 -13.55
C GLN A 125 1.11 0.57 -12.96
N CYS A 126 1.23 -0.68 -12.53
CA CYS A 126 2.46 -1.27 -12.02
C CYS A 126 3.34 -1.77 -13.17
N SER A 127 4.13 -0.92 -13.75
CA SER A 127 5.06 -1.31 -14.81
C SER A 127 6.48 -0.80 -14.54
#